data_dd2c7396bba76b7c50b549ecf959de6d
#
_entry.id   dd2c7396bba76b7c50b549ecf959de6d
#
_cell.length_a   1.000
_cell.length_b   1.000
_cell.length_c   1.000
_cell.angle_alpha   90.00
_cell.angle_beta   90.00
_cell.angle_gamma   90.00
#
_symmetry.space_group_name_H-M   'P 1'
#
loop_
_entity.id
_entity.type
_entity.pdbx_description
1 polymer ?
#
loop_
_entity_poly.entity_id
_entity_poly.type
_entity_poly.pdbx_seq_one_letter_code
_entity_poly.pdbx_strand_id
1 'polypeptide(L)'
;MSFSSFEVGAVSVTTTQNIGHDPDFWAEQATKRIVSIGGNCHPIIAQQAEAFKEAVLQQISYYMKEAIKSDRTTLIAELENQGQQEMANIIRRL
;
A
#
# COMPACT_ATOMS: atom_id res chain seq x y z
N MET A 1 19.10 -7.89 -1.36
CA MET A 1 19.15 -6.53 -1.69
C MET A 1 18.69 -5.69 -0.55
N SER A 2 19.43 -4.74 -0.27
CA SER A 2 19.03 -3.85 0.76
C SER A 2 18.31 -2.71 0.15
N PHE A 3 17.06 -2.62 0.47
CA PHE A 3 16.30 -1.48 0.18
C PHE A 3 16.25 -0.69 1.40
N SER A 4 17.38 -0.49 1.92
CA SER A 4 17.58 -0.02 3.23
C SER A 4 16.69 1.13 3.57
N SER A 5 16.48 2.04 2.66
CA SER A 5 15.52 3.07 2.94
C SER A 5 15.05 3.63 1.65
N PHE A 6 13.78 3.74 1.58
CA PHE A 6 13.16 4.43 0.51
C PHE A 6 12.42 5.57 1.14
N GLU A 7 12.83 6.76 0.85
CA GLU A 7 12.23 7.93 1.47
C GLU A 7 11.21 8.56 0.58
N VAL A 8 10.02 8.75 1.12
CA VAL A 8 8.98 9.50 0.47
C VAL A 8 8.67 10.67 1.38
N GLY A 9 9.18 11.81 1.04
CA GLY A 9 9.11 12.96 1.93
C GLY A 9 9.93 12.70 3.17
N ALA A 10 9.30 12.75 4.32
CA ALA A 10 9.97 12.54 5.59
C ALA A 10 9.85 11.12 6.11
N VAL A 11 9.25 10.23 5.33
CA VAL A 11 8.98 8.88 5.79
C VAL A 11 9.98 7.92 5.20
N SER A 12 10.64 7.17 6.04
CA SER A 12 11.54 6.10 5.64
C SER A 12 10.92 4.79 6.10
N VAL A 13 10.76 3.86 5.18
CA VAL A 13 10.10 2.59 5.47
C VAL A 13 10.96 1.45 4.99
N THR A 14 11.08 0.44 5.85
CA THR A 14 11.81 -0.78 5.51
C THR A 14 10.92 -1.99 5.76
N THR A 15 11.28 -3.10 5.10
CA THR A 15 10.69 -4.39 5.43
C THR A 15 11.62 -5.14 6.36
N THR A 16 11.09 -6.02 7.20
CA THR A 16 11.88 -6.79 8.14
C THR A 16 11.50 -8.26 8.06
N GLN A 17 12.48 -9.13 8.35
CA GLN A 17 12.26 -10.56 8.46
C GLN A 17 11.61 -11.18 7.24
N ASN A 18 11.87 -10.62 6.06
CA ASN A 18 11.32 -11.09 4.79
C ASN A 18 9.79 -11.02 4.72
N ILE A 19 9.20 -10.23 5.58
CA ILE A 19 7.76 -10.00 5.59
C ILE A 19 7.53 -8.51 5.41
N GLY A 20 6.74 -8.18 4.40
CA GLY A 20 6.36 -6.79 4.17
C GLY A 20 5.22 -6.37 5.08
N HIS A 21 4.91 -5.11 5.06
CA HIS A 21 3.76 -4.57 5.78
C HIS A 21 2.48 -4.81 4.98
N ASP A 22 1.36 -4.85 5.69
CA ASP A 22 0.07 -5.06 5.06
C ASP A 22 -0.44 -3.78 4.36
N PRO A 23 -1.51 -3.91 3.57
CA PRO A 23 -2.04 -2.76 2.83
C PRO A 23 -2.48 -1.60 3.73
N ASP A 24 -2.99 -1.89 4.91
CA ASP A 24 -3.45 -0.85 5.82
C ASP A 24 -2.28 0.00 6.32
N PHE A 25 -1.14 -0.62 6.55
CA PHE A 25 0.07 0.13 6.90
C PHE A 25 0.41 1.15 5.81
N TRP A 26 0.44 0.71 4.56
CA TRP A 26 0.78 1.60 3.45
C TRP A 26 -0.29 2.66 3.22
N ALA A 27 -1.55 2.31 3.42
CA ALA A 27 -2.64 3.27 3.32
C ALA A 27 -2.48 4.37 4.39
N GLU A 28 -2.08 4.01 5.60
CA GLU A 28 -1.82 4.98 6.65
C GLU A 28 -0.67 5.91 6.29
N GLN A 29 0.42 5.37 5.74
CA GLN A 29 1.55 6.20 5.33
C GLN A 29 1.14 7.19 4.25
N ALA A 30 0.39 6.72 3.24
CA ALA A 30 -0.09 7.58 2.17
C ALA A 30 -1.01 8.67 2.71
N THR A 31 -1.92 8.31 3.61
CA THR A 31 -2.86 9.26 4.21
C THR A 31 -2.13 10.33 5.00
N LYS A 32 -1.16 9.94 5.82
CA LYS A 32 -0.35 10.90 6.57
C LYS A 32 0.34 11.89 5.66
N ARG A 33 0.86 11.40 4.53
CA ARG A 33 1.55 12.24 3.57
C ARG A 33 0.59 13.23 2.91
N ILE A 34 -0.59 12.75 2.53
CA ILE A 34 -1.61 13.62 1.92
C ILE A 34 -2.04 14.71 2.88
N VAL A 35 -2.30 14.36 4.13
CA VAL A 35 -2.68 15.33 5.16
C VAL A 35 -1.56 16.33 5.40
N SER A 36 -0.31 15.87 5.41
CA SER A 36 0.85 16.74 5.56
C SER A 36 0.94 17.77 4.43
N ILE A 37 0.69 17.33 3.20
CA ILE A 37 0.68 18.25 2.05
C ILE A 37 -0.43 19.29 2.23
N GLY A 38 -1.63 18.85 2.62
CA GLY A 38 -2.74 19.76 2.89
C GLY A 38 -2.44 20.75 4.01
N GLY A 39 -1.69 20.29 5.03
CA GLY A 39 -1.32 21.12 6.16
C GLY A 39 -0.39 22.27 5.81
N ASN A 40 0.30 22.18 4.67
CA ASN A 40 1.19 23.24 4.19
C ASN A 40 0.48 24.22 3.24
N CYS A 41 -0.82 24.06 3.09
CA CYS A 41 -1.63 24.92 2.22
C CYS A 41 -2.35 25.97 3.05
N HIS A 42 -3.30 26.66 2.42
CA HIS A 42 -4.13 27.62 3.11
C HIS A 42 -4.84 26.97 4.32
N PRO A 43 -5.04 27.67 5.44
CA PRO A 43 -5.65 27.10 6.64
C PRO A 43 -6.98 26.38 6.41
N ILE A 44 -7.81 26.87 5.51
CA ILE A 44 -9.09 26.23 5.20
C ILE A 44 -8.84 24.87 4.56
N ILE A 45 -7.88 24.78 3.65
CA ILE A 45 -7.51 23.51 3.00
C ILE A 45 -6.93 22.55 4.03
N ALA A 46 -6.10 23.05 4.94
CA ALA A 46 -5.54 22.23 6.00
C ALA A 46 -6.63 21.62 6.89
N GLN A 47 -7.65 22.40 7.24
CA GLN A 47 -8.78 21.92 8.02
C GLN A 47 -9.57 20.86 7.26
N GLN A 48 -9.77 21.06 5.96
CA GLN A 48 -10.48 20.10 5.13
C GLN A 48 -9.69 18.80 5.00
N ALA A 49 -8.38 18.88 4.82
CA ALA A 49 -7.53 17.70 4.74
C ALA A 49 -7.65 16.86 6.02
N GLU A 50 -7.63 17.50 7.18
CA GLU A 50 -7.78 16.80 8.44
C GLU A 50 -9.18 16.22 8.60
N ALA A 51 -10.21 16.95 8.18
CA ALA A 51 -11.59 16.50 8.28
C ALA A 51 -11.87 15.26 7.41
N PHE A 52 -11.19 15.15 6.25
CA PHE A 52 -11.40 14.03 5.33
C PHE A 52 -10.40 12.90 5.52
N LYS A 53 -9.51 13.02 6.50
CA LYS A 53 -8.42 12.07 6.69
C LYS A 53 -8.92 10.62 6.75
N GLU A 54 -9.94 10.37 7.54
CA GLU A 54 -10.45 9.00 7.69
C GLU A 54 -11.07 8.48 6.39
N ALA A 55 -11.79 9.31 5.67
CA ALA A 55 -12.38 8.92 4.40
C ALA A 55 -11.30 8.60 3.37
N VAL A 56 -10.23 9.41 3.35
CA VAL A 56 -9.09 9.16 2.46
C VAL A 56 -8.42 7.84 2.81
N LEU A 57 -8.21 7.59 4.09
CA LEU A 57 -7.60 6.34 4.53
C LEU A 57 -8.41 5.13 4.06
N GLN A 58 -9.73 5.17 4.22
CA GLN A 58 -10.60 4.08 3.80
C GLN A 58 -10.49 3.81 2.31
N GLN A 59 -10.47 4.85 1.50
CA GLN A 59 -10.38 4.70 0.06
C GLN A 59 -9.01 4.14 -0.36
N ILE A 60 -7.94 4.65 0.21
CA ILE A 60 -6.60 4.17 -0.12
C ILE A 60 -6.45 2.71 0.29
N SER A 61 -6.91 2.36 1.48
CA SER A 61 -6.86 0.98 1.97
C SER A 61 -7.60 0.04 1.02
N TYR A 62 -8.81 0.44 0.61
CA TYR A 62 -9.60 -0.37 -0.31
C TYR A 62 -8.84 -0.63 -1.61
N TYR A 63 -8.32 0.42 -2.25
CA TYR A 63 -7.66 0.25 -3.54
C TYR A 63 -6.30 -0.45 -3.43
N MET A 64 -5.60 -0.30 -2.33
CA MET A 64 -4.38 -1.07 -2.12
C MET A 64 -4.66 -2.56 -2.04
N LYS A 65 -5.74 -2.96 -1.36
CA LYS A 65 -6.15 -4.35 -1.29
C LYS A 65 -6.58 -4.87 -2.66
N GLU A 66 -7.29 -4.06 -3.43
CA GLU A 66 -7.69 -4.44 -4.78
C GLU A 66 -6.49 -4.60 -5.70
N ALA A 67 -5.50 -3.74 -5.58
CA ALA A 67 -4.28 -3.83 -6.38
C ALA A 67 -3.53 -5.14 -6.09
N ILE A 68 -3.44 -5.52 -4.82
CA ILE A 68 -2.79 -6.78 -4.43
C ILE A 68 -3.55 -7.97 -5.02
N LYS A 69 -4.87 -7.98 -4.93
CA LYS A 69 -5.68 -9.06 -5.49
C LYS A 69 -5.49 -9.17 -7.00
N SER A 70 -5.47 -8.02 -7.66
CA SER A 70 -5.28 -7.98 -9.11
C SER A 70 -3.91 -8.54 -9.50
N ASP A 71 -2.87 -8.15 -8.79
CA ASP A 71 -1.52 -8.64 -9.05
C ASP A 71 -1.43 -10.16 -8.82
N ARG A 72 -2.00 -10.64 -7.72
CA ARG A 72 -2.00 -12.07 -7.41
C ARG A 72 -2.76 -12.88 -8.45
N THR A 73 -3.87 -12.35 -8.96
CA THR A 73 -4.63 -13.01 -10.00
C THR A 73 -3.77 -13.21 -11.25
N THR A 74 -3.04 -12.19 -11.66
CA THR A 74 -2.13 -12.27 -12.80
C THR A 74 -1.02 -13.29 -12.56
N LEU A 75 -0.41 -13.24 -11.37
CA LEU A 75 0.68 -14.13 -11.02
C LEU A 75 0.23 -15.59 -11.01
N ILE A 76 -0.93 -15.86 -10.42
CA ILE A 76 -1.50 -17.19 -10.37
C ILE A 76 -1.74 -17.72 -11.79
N ALA A 77 -2.35 -16.91 -12.64
CA ALA A 77 -2.62 -17.29 -14.01
C ALA A 77 -1.34 -17.62 -14.76
N GLU A 78 -0.31 -16.80 -14.58
CA GLU A 78 0.97 -17.01 -15.24
C GLU A 78 1.65 -18.29 -14.77
N LEU A 79 1.61 -18.56 -13.47
CA LEU A 79 2.18 -19.78 -12.93
C LEU A 79 1.44 -21.03 -13.43
N GLU A 80 0.12 -20.95 -13.51
CA GLU A 80 -0.67 -22.05 -14.05
C GLU A 80 -0.38 -22.30 -15.53
N ASN A 81 -0.22 -21.23 -16.29
CA ASN A 81 0.12 -21.34 -17.72
C ASN A 81 1.48 -22.01 -17.92
N GLN A 82 2.37 -21.86 -16.97
CA GLN A 82 3.69 -22.48 -17.02
C GLN A 82 3.74 -23.85 -16.36
N GLY A 83 2.60 -24.39 -15.95
CA GLY A 83 2.54 -25.70 -15.32
C GLY A 83 2.97 -25.72 -13.87
N GLN A 84 3.04 -24.56 -13.21
CA GLN A 84 3.49 -24.45 -11.82
C GLN A 84 2.30 -24.42 -10.87
N GLN A 85 1.51 -25.48 -10.88
CA GLN A 85 0.26 -25.50 -10.11
C GLN A 85 0.48 -25.38 -8.60
N GLU A 86 1.51 -26.03 -8.07
CA GLU A 86 1.78 -25.95 -6.65
C GLU A 86 2.17 -24.55 -6.22
N MET A 87 2.96 -23.86 -7.02
CA MET A 87 3.34 -22.49 -6.73
C MET A 87 2.12 -21.55 -6.80
N ALA A 88 1.27 -21.76 -7.80
CA ALA A 88 0.02 -21.02 -7.91
C ALA A 88 -0.86 -21.19 -6.66
N ASN A 89 -0.93 -22.43 -6.16
CA ASN A 89 -1.72 -22.71 -4.97
C ASN A 89 -1.15 -22.04 -3.72
N ILE A 90 0.16 -21.93 -3.62
CA ILE A 90 0.79 -21.19 -2.53
C ILE A 90 0.37 -19.72 -2.57
N ILE A 91 0.39 -19.11 -3.75
CA ILE A 91 -0.01 -17.71 -3.89
C ILE A 91 -1.47 -17.52 -3.53
N ARG A 92 -2.34 -18.45 -3.91
CA ARG A 92 -3.76 -18.36 -3.57
C ARG A 92 -4.01 -18.35 -2.07
N ARG A 93 -3.14 -18.98 -1.29
CA ARG A 93 -3.30 -19.07 0.15
C ARG A 93 -2.75 -17.86 0.89
N LEU A 94 -2.06 -16.96 0.20
CA LEU A 94 -1.61 -15.73 0.82
C LEU A 94 -2.81 -14.78 0.98
#